data_50f2cfe82d75531ff79824d7ae9b601d
#
_entry.id   50f2cfe82d75531ff79824d7ae9b601d
#
_cell.length_a   1.000
_cell.length_b   1.000
_cell.length_c   1.000
_cell.angle_alpha   90.00
_cell.angle_beta   90.00
_cell.angle_gamma   90.00
#
_symmetry.space_group_name_H-M   'P 1'
#
loop_
_entity.id
_entity.type
_entity.pdbx_description
1 polymer ?
#
loop_
_entity_poly.entity_id
_entity_poly.type
_entity_poly.pdbx_seq_one_letter_code
_entity_poly.pdbx_strand_id
1 'polypeptide(L)'
;MPNLAVSRLTDILRETPEGALMSNRFNRILREGFVGGCIGAAAVATWFLLVDTIGGRPFFTPAMLGSAVFWGVHDPANVVIEFSRIVGYTMIHVSAFVVIGVLAAWLVMKTEEVPHAMFLVIVLACFFEFGFYIFLAILAPPLLGALAWWSVAAGNGIAALGMGGYFWRMHPALAENLRRHPLGETADGE
;
A
#
# COMPACT_ATOMS: atom_id res chain seq x y z
N MET A 1 13.31 -38.96 -8.95
CA MET A 1 13.86 -38.41 -10.19
C MET A 1 12.96 -37.38 -10.92
N PRO A 2 11.80 -36.92 -10.38
CA PRO A 2 10.98 -35.88 -11.04
C PRO A 2 11.56 -34.45 -10.92
N ASN A 3 12.39 -34.16 -9.92
CA ASN A 3 12.91 -32.80 -9.67
C ASN A 3 13.91 -32.26 -10.71
N LEU A 4 14.66 -33.14 -11.39
CA LEU A 4 15.63 -32.74 -12.41
C LEU A 4 14.98 -32.26 -13.73
N ALA A 5 13.82 -32.83 -14.08
CA ALA A 5 13.09 -32.40 -15.27
C ALA A 5 12.41 -31.04 -15.06
N VAL A 6 11.87 -30.79 -13.86
CA VAL A 6 11.23 -29.53 -13.50
C VAL A 6 12.29 -28.40 -13.41
N SER A 7 13.47 -28.67 -12.83
CA SER A 7 14.55 -27.66 -12.76
C SER A 7 15.07 -27.29 -14.14
N ARG A 8 15.26 -28.28 -15.05
CA ARG A 8 15.66 -27.99 -16.42
C ARG A 8 14.62 -27.22 -17.22
N LEU A 9 13.34 -27.52 -17.03
CA LEU A 9 12.25 -26.75 -17.66
C LEU A 9 12.21 -25.30 -17.17
N THR A 10 12.39 -25.07 -15.88
CA THR A 10 12.47 -23.71 -15.33
C THR A 10 13.71 -22.95 -15.80
N ASP A 11 14.83 -23.62 -16.00
CA ASP A 11 16.05 -23.00 -16.51
C ASP A 11 15.89 -22.66 -18.01
N ILE A 12 15.32 -23.56 -18.82
CA ILE A 12 15.05 -23.33 -20.25
C ILE A 12 14.05 -22.17 -20.42
N LEU A 13 12.99 -22.10 -19.60
CA LEU A 13 12.01 -21.00 -19.65
C LEU A 13 12.62 -19.65 -19.21
N ARG A 14 13.64 -19.66 -18.38
CA ARG A 14 14.39 -18.45 -17.99
C ARG A 14 15.35 -17.96 -19.08
N GLU A 15 15.88 -18.86 -19.91
CA GLU A 15 16.82 -18.56 -20.98
C GLU A 15 16.13 -18.04 -22.24
N THR A 16 14.81 -18.15 -22.37
CA THR A 16 14.09 -17.54 -23.49
C THR A 16 14.03 -16.02 -23.32
N PRO A 17 14.14 -15.23 -24.42
CA PRO A 17 14.01 -13.77 -24.37
C PRO A 17 12.72 -13.33 -23.66
N GLU A 18 11.62 -14.03 -23.86
CA GLU A 18 10.34 -13.77 -23.19
C GLU A 18 10.39 -14.05 -21.69
N GLY A 19 11.03 -15.12 -21.26
CA GLY A 19 11.20 -15.45 -19.85
C GLY A 19 12.08 -14.42 -19.12
N ALA A 20 13.13 -13.93 -19.77
CA ALA A 20 13.97 -12.88 -19.24
C ALA A 20 13.22 -11.55 -19.12
N LEU A 21 12.39 -11.20 -20.10
CA LEU A 21 11.55 -9.98 -20.05
C LEU A 21 10.49 -10.07 -18.94
N MET A 22 9.84 -11.21 -18.77
CA MET A 22 8.86 -11.44 -17.70
C MET A 22 9.51 -11.35 -16.31
N SER A 23 10.70 -11.96 -16.14
CA SER A 23 11.45 -11.91 -14.88
C SER A 23 11.88 -10.47 -14.54
N ASN A 24 12.38 -9.71 -15.51
CA ASN A 24 12.77 -8.32 -15.31
C ASN A 24 11.57 -7.44 -14.94
N ARG A 25 10.42 -7.65 -15.57
CA ARG A 25 9.19 -6.92 -15.26
C ARG A 25 8.69 -7.24 -13.85
N PHE A 26 8.67 -8.51 -13.46
CA PHE A 26 8.26 -8.93 -12.12
C PHE A 26 9.18 -8.33 -11.04
N ASN A 27 10.49 -8.41 -11.23
CA ASN A 27 11.47 -7.82 -10.31
C ASN A 27 11.30 -6.30 -10.19
N ARG A 28 10.97 -5.62 -11.30
CA ARG A 28 10.67 -4.19 -11.31
C ARG A 28 9.43 -3.88 -10.48
N ILE A 29 8.32 -4.62 -10.67
CA ILE A 29 7.09 -4.47 -9.88
C ILE A 29 7.38 -4.63 -8.38
N LEU A 30 8.11 -5.68 -7.99
CA LEU A 30 8.44 -5.93 -6.60
C LEU A 30 9.28 -4.81 -6.00
N ARG A 31 10.34 -4.37 -6.70
CA ARG A 31 11.22 -3.32 -6.21
C ARG A 31 10.50 -1.98 -6.09
N GLU A 32 9.79 -1.57 -7.12
CA GLU A 32 9.07 -0.29 -7.12
C GLU A 32 7.91 -0.32 -6.13
N GLY A 33 7.20 -1.43 -6.04
CA GLY A 33 6.14 -1.63 -5.07
C GLY A 33 6.63 -1.62 -3.63
N PHE A 34 7.77 -2.26 -3.35
CA PHE A 34 8.40 -2.23 -2.04
C PHE A 34 8.78 -0.80 -1.62
N VAL A 35 9.46 -0.06 -2.52
CA VAL A 35 9.85 1.34 -2.24
C VAL A 35 8.61 2.22 -2.06
N GLY A 36 7.64 2.12 -2.96
CA GLY A 36 6.38 2.87 -2.86
C GLY A 36 5.63 2.54 -1.57
N GLY A 37 5.53 1.26 -1.21
CA GLY A 37 4.92 0.82 0.04
C GLY A 37 5.64 1.36 1.28
N CYS A 38 6.98 1.34 1.31
CA CYS A 38 7.75 1.93 2.39
C CYS A 38 7.53 3.45 2.51
N ILE A 39 7.40 4.16 1.39
CA ILE A 39 7.08 5.60 1.39
C ILE A 39 5.70 5.82 2.02
N GLY A 40 4.68 5.06 1.61
CA GLY A 40 3.34 5.16 2.18
C GLY A 40 3.31 4.85 3.68
N ALA A 41 3.95 3.75 4.09
CA ALA A 41 4.04 3.35 5.50
C ALA A 41 4.73 4.43 6.36
N ALA A 42 5.85 4.97 5.89
CA ALA A 42 6.58 6.02 6.58
C ALA A 42 5.75 7.32 6.69
N ALA A 43 5.01 7.67 5.63
CA ALA A 43 4.16 8.85 5.62
C ALA A 43 3.06 8.77 6.68
N VAL A 44 2.32 7.66 6.75
CA VAL A 44 1.28 7.45 7.78
C VAL A 44 1.88 7.36 9.17
N ALA A 45 2.99 6.63 9.35
CA ALA A 45 3.64 6.52 10.65
C ALA A 45 4.11 7.89 11.18
N THR A 46 4.69 8.72 10.31
CA THR A 46 5.13 10.07 10.65
C THR A 46 3.93 10.96 11.02
N TRP A 47 2.84 10.87 10.23
CA TRP A 47 1.62 11.62 10.51
C TRP A 47 1.03 11.29 11.88
N PHE A 48 0.84 10.00 12.18
CA PHE A 48 0.29 9.61 13.48
C PHE A 48 1.24 9.86 14.64
N LEU A 49 2.56 9.74 14.44
CA LEU A 49 3.53 10.15 15.46
C LEU A 49 3.41 11.65 15.78
N LEU A 50 3.19 12.50 14.76
CA LEU A 50 2.95 13.92 14.95
C LEU A 50 1.65 14.17 15.74
N VAL A 51 0.55 13.55 15.33
CA VAL A 51 -0.76 13.67 16.00
C VAL A 51 -0.69 13.21 17.46
N ASP A 52 -0.09 12.04 17.70
CA ASP A 52 0.10 11.48 19.04
C ASP A 52 0.98 12.37 19.94
N THR A 53 2.05 12.95 19.35
CA THR A 53 2.95 13.84 20.08
C THR A 53 2.25 15.14 20.45
N ILE A 54 1.47 15.74 19.55
CA ILE A 54 0.64 16.91 19.84
C ILE A 54 -0.40 16.60 20.91
N GLY A 55 -0.95 15.38 20.90
CA GLY A 55 -1.85 14.86 21.92
C GLY A 55 -1.18 14.52 23.27
N GLY A 56 0.14 14.73 23.41
CA GLY A 56 0.90 14.45 24.63
C GLY A 56 1.15 12.95 24.91
N ARG A 57 0.85 12.07 23.95
CA ARG A 57 1.02 10.63 24.09
C ARG A 57 1.70 10.01 22.86
N PRO A 58 3.00 10.30 22.63
CA PRO A 58 3.72 9.78 21.47
C PRO A 58 3.64 8.25 21.40
N PHE A 59 3.47 7.72 20.18
CA PHE A 59 3.26 6.29 19.88
C PHE A 59 1.97 5.67 20.42
N PHE A 60 1.00 6.48 20.84
CA PHE A 60 -0.27 5.96 21.34
C PHE A 60 -1.04 5.18 20.27
N THR A 61 -1.15 5.71 19.07
CA THR A 61 -1.89 5.06 17.96
C THR A 61 -1.34 3.68 17.63
N PRO A 62 -0.04 3.47 17.35
CA PRO A 62 0.48 2.14 17.08
C PRO A 62 0.41 1.21 18.30
N ALA A 63 0.57 1.72 19.53
CA ALA A 63 0.40 0.91 20.73
C ALA A 63 -1.06 0.47 20.93
N MET A 64 -2.02 1.33 20.66
CA MET A 64 -3.45 1.07 20.72
C MET A 64 -3.87 -0.02 19.72
N LEU A 65 -3.49 0.16 18.45
CA LEU A 65 -3.80 -0.81 17.39
C LEU A 65 -3.10 -2.15 17.61
N GLY A 66 -1.85 -2.13 18.04
CA GLY A 66 -1.13 -3.34 18.42
C GLY A 66 -1.77 -4.05 19.62
N SER A 67 -2.22 -3.30 20.62
CA SER A 67 -2.94 -3.86 21.79
C SER A 67 -4.24 -4.56 21.38
N ALA A 68 -5.00 -3.97 20.46
CA ALA A 68 -6.22 -4.57 19.95
C ALA A 68 -5.95 -5.87 19.19
N VAL A 69 -4.96 -5.85 18.29
CA VAL A 69 -4.68 -7.00 17.41
C VAL A 69 -4.06 -8.17 18.16
N PHE A 70 -3.11 -7.93 19.05
CA PHE A 70 -2.31 -9.00 19.65
C PHE A 70 -2.70 -9.34 21.08
N TRP A 71 -3.33 -8.41 21.82
CA TRP A 71 -3.69 -8.59 23.23
C TRP A 71 -5.17 -8.48 23.51
N GLY A 72 -6.01 -8.23 22.48
CA GLY A 72 -7.46 -8.13 22.64
C GLY A 72 -7.91 -6.94 23.52
N VAL A 73 -7.08 -5.92 23.67
CA VAL A 73 -7.40 -4.70 24.43
C VAL A 73 -8.08 -3.72 23.49
N HIS A 74 -9.39 -3.60 23.62
CA HIS A 74 -10.20 -2.72 22.76
C HIS A 74 -10.59 -1.40 23.41
N ASP A 75 -10.36 -1.24 24.72
CA ASP A 75 -10.62 0.02 25.43
C ASP A 75 -9.37 0.91 25.37
N PRO A 76 -9.45 2.12 24.78
CA PRO A 76 -8.34 3.06 24.70
C PRO A 76 -7.78 3.50 26.06
N ALA A 77 -8.61 3.45 27.13
CA ALA A 77 -8.17 3.81 28.48
C ALA A 77 -7.20 2.78 29.09
N ASN A 78 -7.25 1.54 28.63
CA ASN A 78 -6.44 0.42 29.12
C ASN A 78 -5.18 0.16 28.25
N VAL A 79 -4.91 1.04 27.30
CA VAL A 79 -3.74 0.90 26.41
C VAL A 79 -2.46 1.28 27.13
N VAL A 80 -1.52 0.34 27.16
CA VAL A 80 -0.16 0.58 27.65
C VAL A 80 0.77 0.81 26.46
N ILE A 81 1.54 1.89 26.50
CA ILE A 81 2.54 2.20 25.46
C ILE A 81 3.79 1.37 25.75
N GLU A 82 3.89 0.21 25.10
CA GLU A 82 5.02 -0.72 25.20
C GLU A 82 5.65 -0.97 23.84
N PHE A 83 6.96 -1.16 23.85
CA PHE A 83 7.72 -1.41 22.62
C PHE A 83 7.23 -2.62 21.82
N SER A 84 6.84 -3.70 22.49
CA SER A 84 6.29 -4.91 21.87
C SER A 84 5.04 -4.64 21.07
N ARG A 85 4.12 -3.80 21.58
CA ARG A 85 2.86 -3.42 20.93
C ARG A 85 3.10 -2.54 19.71
N ILE A 86 4.01 -1.56 19.85
CA ILE A 86 4.40 -0.67 18.77
C ILE A 86 5.04 -1.45 17.63
N VAL A 87 6.02 -2.31 17.93
CA VAL A 87 6.72 -3.10 16.92
C VAL A 87 5.79 -4.10 16.24
N GLY A 88 4.95 -4.80 17.01
CA GLY A 88 3.97 -5.74 16.47
C GLY A 88 3.05 -5.08 15.43
N TYR A 89 2.46 -3.94 15.78
CA TYR A 89 1.64 -3.18 14.84
C TYR A 89 2.45 -2.65 13.65
N THR A 90 3.64 -2.11 13.89
CA THR A 90 4.50 -1.57 12.82
C THR A 90 4.83 -2.63 11.77
N MET A 91 5.06 -3.87 12.18
CA MET A 91 5.30 -4.99 11.24
C MET A 91 4.10 -5.25 10.35
N ILE A 92 2.88 -5.30 10.91
CA ILE A 92 1.64 -5.45 10.12
C ILE A 92 1.46 -4.26 9.20
N HIS A 93 1.62 -3.05 9.72
CA HIS A 93 1.46 -1.80 8.98
C HIS A 93 2.39 -1.74 7.76
N VAL A 94 3.69 -1.96 7.96
CA VAL A 94 4.66 -1.95 6.86
C VAL A 94 4.36 -3.07 5.86
N SER A 95 4.02 -4.28 6.32
CA SER A 95 3.68 -5.40 5.44
C SER A 95 2.46 -5.09 4.57
N ALA A 96 1.41 -4.52 5.16
CA ALA A 96 0.20 -4.11 4.44
C ALA A 96 0.53 -3.06 3.36
N PHE A 97 1.32 -2.04 3.71
CA PHE A 97 1.73 -1.01 2.76
C PHE A 97 2.63 -1.55 1.65
N VAL A 98 3.51 -2.51 1.93
CA VAL A 98 4.32 -3.18 0.91
C VAL A 98 3.42 -3.94 -0.07
N VAL A 99 2.43 -4.68 0.41
CA VAL A 99 1.46 -5.37 -0.46
C VAL A 99 0.70 -4.37 -1.34
N ILE A 100 0.21 -3.27 -0.76
CA ILE A 100 -0.48 -2.21 -1.50
C ILE A 100 0.44 -1.55 -2.51
N GLY A 101 1.69 -1.29 -2.12
CA GLY A 101 2.70 -0.73 -3.02
C GLY A 101 2.97 -1.62 -4.22
N VAL A 102 3.05 -2.95 -4.03
CA VAL A 102 3.22 -3.93 -5.11
C VAL A 102 1.99 -3.95 -6.02
N LEU A 103 0.78 -3.91 -5.46
CA LEU A 103 -0.45 -3.82 -6.24
C LEU A 103 -0.51 -2.51 -7.04
N ALA A 104 -0.14 -1.39 -6.42
CA ALA A 104 -0.08 -0.09 -7.08
C ALA A 104 0.94 -0.07 -8.21
N ALA A 105 2.16 -0.60 -7.99
CA ALA A 105 3.19 -0.72 -9.02
C ALA A 105 2.70 -1.58 -10.22
N TRP A 106 2.05 -2.70 -9.92
CA TRP A 106 1.47 -3.55 -10.95
C TRP A 106 0.38 -2.82 -11.75
N LEU A 107 -0.52 -2.10 -11.08
CA LEU A 107 -1.57 -1.31 -11.73
C LEU A 107 -0.98 -0.18 -12.58
N VAL A 108 0.00 0.56 -12.07
CA VAL A 108 0.68 1.65 -12.80
C VAL A 108 1.31 1.11 -14.07
N MET A 109 2.02 -0.03 -14.01
CA MET A 109 2.58 -0.67 -15.20
C MET A 109 1.50 -1.17 -16.17
N LYS A 110 0.32 -1.53 -15.67
CA LYS A 110 -0.84 -1.87 -16.51
C LYS A 110 -1.46 -0.65 -17.18
N THR A 111 -1.47 0.52 -16.55
CA THR A 111 -1.97 1.75 -17.17
C THR A 111 -1.09 2.23 -18.34
N GLU A 112 0.19 1.87 -18.35
CA GLU A 112 1.06 2.12 -19.51
C GLU A 112 0.64 1.31 -20.74
N GLU A 113 0.06 0.12 -20.53
CA GLU A 113 -0.44 -0.75 -21.61
C GLU A 113 -1.90 -0.46 -21.97
N VAL A 114 -2.72 -0.14 -20.96
CA VAL A 114 -4.17 0.04 -21.10
C VAL A 114 -4.61 1.29 -20.33
N PRO A 115 -4.87 2.42 -20.98
CA PRO A 115 -5.21 3.68 -20.29
C PRO A 115 -6.38 3.58 -19.31
N HIS A 116 -7.38 2.73 -19.59
CA HIS A 116 -8.54 2.49 -18.70
C HIS A 116 -8.15 1.94 -17.31
N ALA A 117 -6.97 1.35 -17.17
CA ALA A 117 -6.52 0.82 -15.88
C ALA A 117 -6.28 1.93 -14.83
N MET A 118 -6.23 3.21 -15.25
CA MET A 118 -6.17 4.35 -14.32
C MET A 118 -7.37 4.40 -13.38
N PHE A 119 -8.56 4.01 -13.85
CA PHE A 119 -9.73 3.87 -13.00
C PHE A 119 -9.50 2.87 -11.85
N LEU A 120 -8.77 1.78 -12.10
CA LEU A 120 -8.46 0.77 -11.08
C LEU A 120 -7.52 1.33 -9.99
N VAL A 121 -6.64 2.28 -10.32
CA VAL A 121 -5.79 2.95 -9.31
C VAL A 121 -6.66 3.76 -8.35
N ILE A 122 -7.65 4.48 -8.87
CA ILE A 122 -8.61 5.26 -8.06
C ILE A 122 -9.44 4.31 -7.19
N VAL A 123 -9.96 3.21 -7.77
CA VAL A 123 -10.72 2.19 -7.03
C VAL A 123 -9.87 1.57 -5.93
N LEU A 124 -8.59 1.26 -6.19
CA LEU A 124 -7.67 0.75 -5.17
C LEU A 124 -7.49 1.74 -4.03
N ALA A 125 -7.29 3.03 -4.34
CA ALA A 125 -7.16 4.07 -3.32
C ALA A 125 -8.41 4.19 -2.46
N CYS A 126 -9.60 4.20 -3.08
CA CYS A 126 -10.88 4.20 -2.36
C CYS A 126 -11.07 2.94 -1.52
N PHE A 127 -10.77 1.77 -2.07
CA PHE A 127 -10.87 0.50 -1.34
C PHE A 127 -9.95 0.49 -0.12
N PHE A 128 -8.77 1.07 -0.24
CA PHE A 128 -7.83 1.16 0.87
C PHE A 128 -8.32 2.11 1.96
N GLU A 129 -8.83 3.28 1.58
CA GLU A 129 -9.39 4.26 2.52
C GLU A 129 -10.55 3.66 3.32
N PHE A 130 -11.55 3.11 2.65
CA PHE A 130 -12.73 2.53 3.31
C PHE A 130 -12.44 1.19 3.97
N GLY A 131 -11.54 0.38 3.40
CA GLY A 131 -11.17 -0.94 3.92
C GLY A 131 -10.61 -0.88 5.33
N PHE A 132 -9.82 0.14 5.66
CA PHE A 132 -9.31 0.33 7.01
C PHE A 132 -10.44 0.56 8.03
N TYR A 133 -11.43 1.39 7.70
CA TYR A 133 -12.58 1.63 8.58
C TYR A 133 -13.43 0.39 8.76
N ILE A 134 -13.67 -0.37 7.69
CA ILE A 134 -14.41 -1.64 7.75
C ILE A 134 -13.65 -2.64 8.62
N PHE A 135 -12.36 -2.78 8.43
CA PHE A 135 -11.50 -3.66 9.23
C PHE A 135 -11.57 -3.29 10.71
N LEU A 136 -11.47 -2.00 11.05
CA LEU A 136 -11.54 -1.52 12.42
C LEU A 136 -12.93 -1.70 13.04
N ALA A 137 -13.99 -1.50 12.24
CA ALA A 137 -15.38 -1.70 12.68
C ALA A 137 -15.67 -3.16 13.06
N ILE A 138 -15.02 -4.11 12.38
CA ILE A 138 -15.18 -5.54 12.65
C ILE A 138 -14.30 -5.96 13.83
N LEU A 139 -13.04 -5.54 13.83
CA LEU A 139 -12.04 -6.02 14.78
C LEU A 139 -12.15 -5.35 16.15
N ALA A 140 -12.38 -4.06 16.19
CA ALA A 140 -12.33 -3.26 17.40
C ALA A 140 -13.24 -2.01 17.32
N PRO A 141 -14.56 -2.16 17.34
CA PRO A 141 -15.51 -1.06 17.23
C PRO A 141 -15.25 0.12 18.18
N PRO A 142 -14.82 -0.09 19.46
CA PRO A 142 -14.54 1.02 20.36
C PRO A 142 -13.41 1.93 19.90
N LEU A 143 -12.49 1.42 19.08
CA LEU A 143 -11.36 2.20 18.57
C LEU A 143 -11.77 3.18 17.47
N LEU A 144 -12.89 2.95 16.79
CA LEU A 144 -13.43 3.89 15.79
C LEU A 144 -13.70 5.28 16.39
N GLY A 145 -14.15 5.32 17.67
CA GLY A 145 -14.37 6.58 18.38
C GLY A 145 -13.07 7.23 18.87
N ALA A 146 -12.02 6.45 19.09
CA ALA A 146 -10.73 6.95 19.56
C ALA A 146 -9.86 7.52 18.44
N LEU A 147 -10.03 7.01 17.21
CA LEU A 147 -9.37 7.54 16.02
C LEU A 147 -10.28 8.56 15.34
N ALA A 148 -9.84 9.82 15.33
CA ALA A 148 -10.56 10.85 14.58
C ALA A 148 -10.52 10.50 13.08
N TRP A 149 -11.69 10.29 12.47
CA TRP A 149 -11.84 9.88 11.07
C TRP A 149 -11.03 10.77 10.10
N TRP A 150 -11.01 12.10 10.34
CA TRP A 150 -10.25 13.04 9.52
C TRP A 150 -8.74 12.80 9.60
N SER A 151 -8.24 12.33 10.76
CA SER A 151 -6.82 12.04 10.95
C SER A 151 -6.37 10.83 10.15
N VAL A 152 -7.23 9.81 10.07
CA VAL A 152 -7.00 8.64 9.20
C VAL A 152 -7.03 9.06 7.73
N ALA A 153 -8.06 9.80 7.33
CA ALA A 153 -8.18 10.30 5.96
C ALA A 153 -6.98 11.18 5.56
N ALA A 154 -6.52 12.05 6.45
CA ALA A 154 -5.33 12.87 6.21
C ALA A 154 -4.06 12.02 6.06
N GLY A 155 -3.86 11.03 6.94
CA GLY A 155 -2.71 10.12 6.88
C GLY A 155 -2.67 9.33 5.58
N ASN A 156 -3.81 8.76 5.18
CA ASN A 156 -3.94 8.01 3.93
C ASN A 156 -3.77 8.92 2.70
N GLY A 157 -4.31 10.15 2.75
CA GLY A 157 -4.08 11.16 1.71
C GLY A 157 -2.61 11.51 1.53
N ILE A 158 -1.86 11.71 2.63
CA ILE A 158 -0.42 11.97 2.59
C ILE A 158 0.33 10.76 2.01
N ALA A 159 -0.05 9.54 2.40
CA ALA A 159 0.53 8.32 1.84
C ALA A 159 0.26 8.20 0.33
N ALA A 160 -0.98 8.45 -0.10
CA ALA A 160 -1.36 8.43 -1.51
C ALA A 160 -0.58 9.45 -2.34
N LEU A 161 -0.40 10.67 -1.81
CA LEU A 161 0.42 11.70 -2.46
C LEU A 161 1.89 11.31 -2.53
N GLY A 162 2.44 10.74 -1.45
CA GLY A 162 3.84 10.29 -1.41
C GLY A 162 4.10 9.14 -2.40
N MET A 163 3.26 8.11 -2.36
CA MET A 163 3.33 6.96 -3.28
C MET A 163 3.07 7.39 -4.73
N GLY A 164 2.01 8.18 -4.95
CA GLY A 164 1.66 8.69 -6.27
C GLY A 164 2.77 9.54 -6.87
N GLY A 165 3.38 10.44 -6.08
CA GLY A 165 4.53 11.25 -6.51
C GLY A 165 5.76 10.40 -6.85
N TYR A 166 6.00 9.32 -6.11
CA TYR A 166 7.05 8.35 -6.44
C TYR A 166 6.80 7.66 -7.78
N PHE A 167 5.61 7.07 -7.96
CA PHE A 167 5.25 6.39 -9.21
C PHE A 167 5.20 7.35 -10.41
N TRP A 168 4.73 8.56 -10.21
CA TRP A 168 4.73 9.59 -11.25
C TRP A 168 6.12 9.90 -11.79
N ARG A 169 7.13 9.95 -10.89
CA ARG A 169 8.53 10.16 -11.28
C ARG A 169 9.15 8.95 -11.97
N MET A 170 8.75 7.76 -11.56
CA MET A 170 9.28 6.50 -12.12
C MET A 170 8.66 6.14 -13.47
N HIS A 171 7.45 6.65 -13.76
CA HIS A 171 6.66 6.32 -14.93
C HIS A 171 6.26 7.59 -15.73
N PRO A 172 7.18 8.24 -16.46
CA PRO A 172 6.87 9.47 -17.20
C PRO A 172 5.82 9.25 -18.31
N ALA A 173 5.72 8.04 -18.86
CA ALA A 173 4.68 7.68 -19.82
C ALA A 173 3.25 7.80 -19.24
N LEU A 174 3.09 7.63 -17.92
CA LEU A 174 1.81 7.81 -17.24
C LEU A 174 1.27 9.24 -17.40
N ALA A 175 2.15 10.24 -17.27
CA ALA A 175 1.80 11.64 -17.44
C ALA A 175 1.35 11.97 -18.88
N GLU A 176 2.00 11.37 -19.85
CA GLU A 176 1.67 11.54 -21.26
C GLU A 176 0.33 10.87 -21.60
N ASN A 177 0.10 9.65 -21.10
CA ASN A 177 -1.15 8.93 -21.32
C ASN A 177 -2.34 9.67 -20.69
N LEU A 178 -2.18 10.24 -19.48
CA LEU A 178 -3.22 11.06 -18.84
C LEU A 178 -3.53 12.35 -19.61
N ARG A 179 -2.53 12.94 -20.27
CA ARG A 179 -2.77 14.13 -21.12
C ARG A 179 -3.52 13.79 -22.39
N ARG A 180 -3.27 12.61 -22.98
CA ARG A 180 -3.92 12.17 -24.23
C ARG A 180 -5.31 11.59 -24.00
N HIS A 181 -5.53 10.91 -22.87
CA HIS A 181 -6.78 10.21 -22.53
C HIS A 181 -7.19 10.51 -21.08
N PRO A 182 -7.67 11.72 -20.76
CA PRO A 182 -7.89 12.17 -19.39
C PRO A 182 -8.95 11.35 -18.63
N LEU A 183 -9.83 10.64 -19.30
CA LEU A 183 -10.87 9.78 -18.69
C LEU A 183 -10.86 8.34 -19.22
N GLY A 184 -9.79 7.93 -19.91
CA GLY A 184 -9.71 6.59 -20.50
C GLY A 184 -10.57 6.45 -21.75
N GLU A 185 -10.93 7.55 -22.41
CA GLU A 185 -11.58 7.49 -23.71
C GLU A 185 -10.68 6.81 -24.73
N THR A 186 -11.21 5.80 -25.41
CA THR A 186 -10.54 5.18 -26.56
C THR A 186 -10.56 6.17 -27.70
N ALA A 187 -9.46 6.17 -28.48
CA ALA A 187 -9.36 6.97 -29.72
C ALA A 187 -10.38 6.54 -30.82
N ASP A 188 -11.27 5.62 -30.53
CA ASP A 188 -12.24 5.00 -31.44
C ASP A 188 -13.61 5.69 -31.40
N GLY A 189 -13.62 6.98 -31.15
CA GLY A 189 -14.81 7.85 -31.21
C GLY A 189 -14.94 8.58 -32.56
N GLU A 190 -14.57 7.91 -33.69
CA GLU A 190 -14.95 8.32 -35.06
C GLU A 190 -15.62 7.17 -35.80
#